data_ef3c1dc37820803dd46e199ff54d804a
#
_entry.id   ef3c1dc37820803dd46e199ff54d804a
#
_cell.length_a   1.000
_cell.length_b   1.000
_cell.length_c   1.000
_cell.angle_alpha   90.00
_cell.angle_beta   90.00
_cell.angle_gamma   90.00
#
_symmetry.space_group_name_H-M   'P 1'
#
loop_
_entity.id
_entity.type
_entity.pdbx_description
1 polymer ?
#
loop_
_entity_poly.entity_id
_entity_poly.type
_entity_poly.pdbx_seq_one_letter_code
_entity_poly.pdbx_strand_id
1 'polypeptide(L)'
;MSTSKLAFIMIDGLRYDTAVSHMGYLHHLVENQKASRFKVKSELPAMSRPLYEVLLTGTPPYINGVTNNQVVRLSTQESLFHLTKKHSLRNAVAAYYWVSELYNQAPFSMVTDRIQENENRPIQYGMFYWEDHYPDSHLFSDAHYLLSQHNPDFLYVHSMNVDDSGHKFTADSKEYRNRVIAVDVILSTVVPKWIEAGYQLIITADHGMTEDGMHGGNSKADREVPLFVISDKTEPLVHEQEISQLQLAPLACKLLDIPPSPAMQELQWNVFCK
;
A
#
# COMPACT_ATOMS: atom_id res chain seq x y z
N MET A 1 -25.02 -7.62 -9.19
CA MET A 1 -24.61 -6.51 -8.31
C MET A 1 -23.20 -6.13 -8.75
N SER A 2 -22.88 -4.85 -8.89
CA SER A 2 -21.49 -4.42 -9.17
C SER A 2 -20.64 -4.82 -7.98
N THR A 3 -19.51 -5.48 -8.22
CA THR A 3 -18.53 -5.80 -7.17
C THR A 3 -17.85 -4.51 -6.72
N SER A 4 -17.59 -4.37 -5.43
CA SER A 4 -16.80 -3.26 -4.90
C SER A 4 -15.35 -3.40 -5.33
N LYS A 5 -14.76 -2.34 -5.88
CA LYS A 5 -13.37 -2.33 -6.35
C LYS A 5 -12.50 -1.46 -5.45
N LEU A 6 -11.26 -1.91 -5.21
CA LEU A 6 -10.29 -1.21 -4.38
C LEU A 6 -8.90 -1.18 -5.05
N ALA A 7 -8.31 0.01 -5.15
CA ALA A 7 -6.89 0.19 -5.41
C ALA A 7 -6.19 0.54 -4.09
N PHE A 8 -5.26 -0.31 -3.66
CA PHE A 8 -4.43 -0.10 -2.47
C PHE A 8 -3.03 0.31 -2.92
N ILE A 9 -2.68 1.57 -2.70
CA ILE A 9 -1.40 2.16 -3.09
C ILE A 9 -0.54 2.32 -1.84
N MET A 10 0.63 1.69 -1.83
CA MET A 10 1.63 1.82 -0.80
C MET A 10 2.85 2.56 -1.36
N ILE A 11 3.25 3.63 -0.69
CA ILE A 11 4.39 4.47 -1.03
C ILE A 11 5.45 4.23 0.04
N ASP A 12 6.46 3.42 -0.28
CA ASP A 12 7.52 3.02 0.64
C ASP A 12 8.26 4.23 1.22
N GLY A 13 8.50 4.21 2.52
CA GLY A 13 9.30 5.21 3.21
C GLY A 13 8.67 6.62 3.31
N LEU A 14 7.36 6.79 3.09
CA LEU A 14 6.72 8.10 3.10
C LEU A 14 6.33 8.55 4.53
N ARG A 15 7.01 9.54 5.06
CA ARG A 15 6.69 10.18 6.35
C ARG A 15 5.36 10.93 6.31
N TYR A 16 4.66 10.89 7.45
CA TYR A 16 3.39 11.60 7.62
C TYR A 16 3.50 13.12 7.42
N ASP A 17 4.47 13.77 8.07
CA ASP A 17 4.66 15.21 8.01
C ASP A 17 5.02 15.72 6.61
N THR A 18 5.86 14.94 5.88
CA THR A 18 6.22 15.25 4.49
C THR A 18 5.04 15.06 3.55
N ALA A 19 4.24 14.00 3.75
CA ALA A 19 3.02 13.79 2.98
C ALA A 19 2.03 14.95 3.14
N VAL A 20 1.78 15.36 4.39
CA VAL A 20 0.85 16.48 4.70
C VAL A 20 1.32 17.80 4.10
N SER A 21 2.64 18.05 4.06
CA SER A 21 3.19 19.34 3.60
C SER A 21 3.47 19.40 2.09
N HIS A 22 3.61 18.26 1.40
CA HIS A 22 4.10 18.23 0.02
C HIS A 22 3.21 17.47 -0.98
N MET A 23 2.21 16.69 -0.54
CA MET A 23 1.26 16.02 -1.45
C MET A 23 0.05 16.92 -1.73
N GLY A 24 0.26 17.93 -2.57
CA GLY A 24 -0.73 18.98 -2.84
C GLY A 24 -2.02 18.45 -3.48
N TYR A 25 -1.95 17.45 -4.36
CA TYR A 25 -3.12 16.85 -4.99
C TYR A 25 -3.97 16.08 -3.96
N LEU A 26 -3.37 15.21 -3.16
CA LEU A 26 -4.12 14.47 -2.13
C LEU A 26 -4.68 15.42 -1.07
N HIS A 27 -3.93 16.47 -0.71
CA HIS A 27 -4.42 17.49 0.22
C HIS A 27 -5.63 18.23 -0.35
N HIS A 28 -5.58 18.62 -1.63
CA HIS A 28 -6.72 19.21 -2.33
C HIS A 28 -7.98 18.31 -2.30
N LEU A 29 -7.83 16.98 -2.43
CA LEU A 29 -8.97 16.08 -2.31
C LEU A 29 -9.56 16.08 -0.90
N VAL A 30 -8.72 16.16 0.13
CA VAL A 30 -9.18 16.26 1.53
C VAL A 30 -9.91 17.57 1.79
N GLU A 31 -9.35 18.72 1.35
CA GLU A 31 -9.99 20.04 1.49
C GLU A 31 -11.34 20.13 0.78
N ASN A 32 -11.49 19.44 -0.35
CA ASN A 32 -12.74 19.37 -1.11
C ASN A 32 -13.69 18.24 -0.68
N GLN A 33 -13.45 17.64 0.48
CA GLN A 33 -14.29 16.56 1.04
C GLN A 33 -14.46 15.36 0.08
N LYS A 34 -13.41 15.02 -0.66
CA LYS A 34 -13.36 13.86 -1.56
C LYS A 34 -12.49 12.72 -1.02
N ALA A 35 -11.73 12.99 0.03
CA ALA A 35 -10.88 12.03 0.71
C ALA A 35 -10.88 12.26 2.22
N SER A 36 -10.67 11.19 2.97
CA SER A 36 -10.33 11.26 4.39
C SER A 36 -8.83 11.17 4.56
N ARG A 37 -8.28 11.80 5.61
CA ARG A 37 -6.87 11.69 5.99
C ARG A 37 -6.74 11.26 7.44
N PHE A 38 -5.83 10.31 7.68
CA PHE A 38 -5.49 9.79 9.01
C PHE A 38 -3.98 9.77 9.20
N LYS A 39 -3.56 9.73 10.45
CA LYS A 39 -2.22 9.35 10.86
C LYS A 39 -2.23 7.88 11.25
N VAL A 40 -1.32 7.09 10.67
CA VAL A 40 -1.13 5.68 10.99
C VAL A 40 0.18 5.50 11.72
N LYS A 41 0.18 4.64 12.72
CA LYS A 41 1.39 4.18 13.40
C LYS A 41 1.76 2.79 12.90
N SER A 42 2.91 2.71 12.24
CA SER A 42 3.48 1.45 11.73
C SER A 42 3.86 0.52 12.88
N GLU A 43 3.80 -0.80 12.61
CA GLU A 43 4.27 -1.83 13.52
C GLU A 43 5.81 -1.84 13.61
N LEU A 44 6.36 -2.67 14.50
CA LEU A 44 7.79 -2.86 14.68
C LEU A 44 8.22 -4.28 14.28
N PRO A 45 9.40 -4.42 13.67
CA PRO A 45 10.33 -3.37 13.25
C PRO A 45 9.79 -2.55 12.07
N ALA A 46 10.08 -1.24 12.04
CA ALA A 46 9.66 -0.34 10.96
C ALA A 46 10.51 -0.58 9.69
N MET A 47 10.41 -1.78 9.13
CA MET A 47 11.18 -2.28 7.98
C MET A 47 10.21 -2.76 6.90
N SER A 48 10.59 -2.57 5.64
CA SER A 48 9.72 -2.75 4.48
C SER A 48 9.07 -4.15 4.41
N ARG A 49 9.84 -5.24 4.29
CA ARG A 49 9.27 -6.58 4.13
C ARG A 49 8.37 -7.02 5.31
N PRO A 50 8.73 -6.81 6.60
CA PRO A 50 7.83 -7.01 7.73
C PRO A 50 6.52 -6.22 7.59
N LEU A 51 6.58 -4.97 7.17
CA LEU A 51 5.42 -4.11 7.12
C LEU A 51 4.55 -4.32 5.87
N TYR A 52 5.12 -4.84 4.76
CA TYR A 52 4.31 -5.35 3.65
C TYR A 52 3.41 -6.50 4.13
N GLU A 53 3.96 -7.41 4.93
CA GLU A 53 3.19 -8.51 5.50
C GLU A 53 2.11 -7.98 6.45
N VAL A 54 2.43 -6.99 7.30
CA VAL A 54 1.45 -6.34 8.19
C VAL A 54 0.30 -5.72 7.39
N LEU A 55 0.60 -4.92 6.38
CA LEU A 55 -0.39 -4.22 5.55
C LEU A 55 -1.31 -5.17 4.80
N LEU A 56 -0.79 -6.32 4.38
CA LEU A 56 -1.52 -7.27 3.53
C LEU A 56 -2.21 -8.40 4.32
N THR A 57 -1.82 -8.63 5.59
CA THR A 57 -2.39 -9.69 6.43
C THR A 57 -3.06 -9.19 7.70
N GLY A 58 -2.81 -7.94 8.12
CA GLY A 58 -3.29 -7.40 9.40
C GLY A 58 -2.70 -8.11 10.63
N THR A 59 -1.56 -8.82 10.47
CA THR A 59 -0.91 -9.56 11.56
C THR A 59 0.44 -8.96 11.91
N PRO A 60 0.76 -8.79 13.21
CA PRO A 60 2.04 -8.20 13.60
C PRO A 60 3.23 -9.14 13.34
N PRO A 61 4.46 -8.62 13.18
CA PRO A 61 5.64 -9.41 12.83
C PRO A 61 5.96 -10.57 13.77
N TYR A 62 5.66 -10.44 15.07
CA TYR A 62 5.87 -11.52 16.05
C TYR A 62 4.88 -12.69 15.89
N ILE A 63 3.77 -12.49 15.16
CA ILE A 63 2.79 -13.55 14.80
C ILE A 63 3.11 -14.13 13.43
N ASN A 64 3.33 -13.26 12.42
CA ASN A 64 3.53 -13.71 11.05
C ASN A 64 4.96 -14.24 10.80
N GLY A 65 5.93 -13.88 11.67
CA GLY A 65 7.32 -14.36 11.60
C GLY A 65 8.16 -13.69 10.51
N VAL A 66 7.67 -12.65 9.84
CA VAL A 66 8.48 -11.82 8.93
C VAL A 66 9.01 -10.64 9.74
N THR A 67 10.23 -10.78 10.26
CA THR A 67 10.81 -9.88 11.26
C THR A 67 11.95 -9.01 10.75
N ASN A 68 12.37 -9.21 9.52
CA ASN A 68 13.41 -8.42 8.84
C ASN A 68 13.33 -8.61 7.31
N ASN A 69 14.09 -7.79 6.56
CA ASN A 69 14.06 -7.81 5.10
C ASN A 69 14.69 -9.08 4.48
N GLN A 70 15.47 -9.86 5.22
CA GLN A 70 16.12 -11.08 4.76
C GLN A 70 15.25 -12.34 4.89
N VAL A 71 14.04 -12.25 5.42
CA VAL A 71 13.10 -13.38 5.51
C VAL A 71 12.51 -13.68 4.13
N VAL A 72 13.19 -14.54 3.37
CA VAL A 72 12.78 -14.95 2.02
C VAL A 72 12.01 -16.27 2.08
N ARG A 73 10.70 -16.19 2.11
CA ARG A 73 9.78 -17.33 2.08
C ARG A 73 8.36 -16.87 1.76
N LEU A 74 7.51 -17.81 1.39
CA LEU A 74 6.07 -17.54 1.33
C LEU A 74 5.50 -17.27 2.72
N SER A 75 4.52 -16.37 2.78
CA SER A 75 3.75 -16.10 4.00
C SER A 75 3.00 -17.34 4.47
N THR A 76 2.85 -17.45 5.79
CA THR A 76 1.99 -18.46 6.42
C THR A 76 0.62 -17.89 6.81
N GLN A 77 0.39 -16.60 6.52
CA GLN A 77 -0.85 -15.90 6.85
C GLN A 77 -1.77 -15.78 5.65
N GLU A 78 -3.08 -15.73 5.89
CA GLU A 78 -4.08 -15.44 4.86
C GLU A 78 -4.07 -13.94 4.56
N SER A 79 -3.54 -13.56 3.39
CA SER A 79 -3.44 -12.17 2.94
C SER A 79 -4.68 -11.70 2.20
N LEU A 80 -4.76 -10.39 1.92
CA LEU A 80 -5.80 -9.80 1.05
C LEU A 80 -5.90 -10.50 -0.31
N PHE A 81 -4.78 -11.00 -0.87
CA PHE A 81 -4.80 -11.77 -2.12
C PHE A 81 -5.46 -13.14 -1.96
N HIS A 82 -5.24 -13.81 -0.85
CA HIS A 82 -5.93 -15.08 -0.54
C HIS A 82 -7.42 -14.85 -0.33
N LEU A 83 -7.78 -13.80 0.42
CA LEU A 83 -9.17 -13.46 0.72
C LEU A 83 -9.95 -13.07 -0.54
N THR A 84 -9.39 -12.21 -1.40
CA THR A 84 -10.03 -11.83 -2.66
C THR A 84 -10.28 -13.05 -3.54
N LYS A 85 -9.28 -13.91 -3.72
CA LYS A 85 -9.44 -15.15 -4.45
C LYS A 85 -10.50 -16.08 -3.85
N LYS A 86 -10.49 -16.27 -2.53
CA LYS A 86 -11.47 -17.10 -1.79
C LYS A 86 -12.91 -16.62 -2.01
N HIS A 87 -13.09 -15.31 -2.18
CA HIS A 87 -14.40 -14.70 -2.46
C HIS A 87 -14.66 -14.48 -3.96
N SER A 88 -13.93 -15.16 -4.84
CA SER A 88 -14.08 -15.10 -6.30
C SER A 88 -13.90 -13.69 -6.87
N LEU A 89 -13.14 -12.83 -6.19
CA LEU A 89 -12.70 -11.55 -6.68
C LEU A 89 -11.38 -11.70 -7.41
N ARG A 90 -11.22 -10.93 -8.49
CA ARG A 90 -9.97 -10.86 -9.25
C ARG A 90 -9.01 -9.87 -8.61
N ASN A 91 -7.73 -10.24 -8.49
CA ASN A 91 -6.71 -9.36 -7.98
C ASN A 91 -5.53 -9.18 -8.94
N ALA A 92 -4.90 -8.00 -8.87
CA ALA A 92 -3.70 -7.68 -9.64
C ALA A 92 -2.71 -6.87 -8.78
N VAL A 93 -1.41 -6.97 -9.13
CA VAL A 93 -0.31 -6.36 -8.38
C VAL A 93 0.73 -5.75 -9.31
N ALA A 94 1.08 -4.49 -9.10
CA ALA A 94 2.28 -3.87 -9.64
C ALA A 94 3.18 -3.48 -8.46
N ALA A 95 4.28 -4.19 -8.21
CA ALA A 95 5.00 -4.07 -6.95
C ALA A 95 6.48 -4.49 -7.03
N TYR A 96 7.21 -4.12 -5.98
CA TYR A 96 8.54 -4.66 -5.72
C TYR A 96 8.47 -6.17 -5.51
N TYR A 97 9.45 -6.90 -6.00
CA TYR A 97 9.47 -8.38 -6.08
C TYR A 97 9.28 -9.09 -4.74
N TRP A 98 9.54 -8.43 -3.62
CA TRP A 98 9.30 -9.01 -2.29
C TRP A 98 7.84 -9.36 -2.05
N VAL A 99 6.92 -8.68 -2.71
CA VAL A 99 5.49 -9.03 -2.64
C VAL A 99 5.22 -10.38 -3.32
N SER A 100 5.89 -10.67 -4.46
CA SER A 100 5.85 -11.99 -5.06
C SER A 100 6.46 -13.06 -4.14
N GLU A 101 7.58 -12.75 -3.47
CA GLU A 101 8.21 -13.69 -2.54
C GLU A 101 7.36 -14.00 -1.31
N LEU A 102 6.51 -13.08 -0.89
CA LEU A 102 5.59 -13.31 0.21
C LEU A 102 4.39 -14.17 -0.19
N TYR A 103 3.91 -14.08 -1.45
CA TYR A 103 2.60 -14.68 -1.76
C TYR A 103 2.57 -15.61 -2.97
N ASN A 104 3.53 -15.54 -3.89
CA ASN A 104 3.50 -16.36 -5.10
C ASN A 104 4.71 -17.26 -5.28
N GLN A 105 5.93 -16.72 -5.21
CA GLN A 105 7.14 -17.46 -5.55
C GLN A 105 8.34 -16.95 -4.77
N ALA A 106 8.92 -17.80 -3.90
CA ALA A 106 10.15 -17.52 -3.17
C ALA A 106 11.17 -18.67 -3.39
N PRO A 107 12.45 -18.35 -3.70
CA PRO A 107 12.94 -17.02 -4.05
C PRO A 107 12.42 -16.54 -5.42
N PHE A 108 12.43 -15.20 -5.64
CA PHE A 108 12.05 -14.59 -6.91
C PHE A 108 13.13 -14.80 -7.99
N SER A 109 12.71 -15.09 -9.22
CA SER A 109 13.57 -15.14 -10.40
C SER A 109 13.20 -14.02 -11.37
N MET A 110 14.11 -13.08 -11.61
CA MET A 110 13.86 -11.98 -12.54
C MET A 110 13.58 -12.45 -13.98
N VAL A 111 13.99 -13.65 -14.34
CA VAL A 111 13.80 -14.21 -15.69
C VAL A 111 12.38 -14.75 -15.88
N THR A 112 11.84 -15.40 -14.85
CA THR A 112 10.55 -16.11 -14.95
C THR A 112 9.40 -15.42 -14.22
N ASP A 113 9.70 -14.59 -13.20
CA ASP A 113 8.70 -14.11 -12.26
C ASP A 113 8.38 -12.61 -12.40
N ARG A 114 8.99 -11.92 -13.40
CA ARG A 114 8.75 -10.49 -13.68
C ARG A 114 7.29 -10.21 -14.02
N ILE A 115 6.68 -11.07 -14.82
CA ILE A 115 5.26 -11.02 -15.20
C ILE A 115 4.65 -12.36 -14.82
N GLN A 116 3.62 -12.33 -14.02
CA GLN A 116 2.94 -13.52 -13.51
C GLN A 116 1.46 -13.43 -13.83
N GLU A 117 0.96 -14.42 -14.56
CA GLU A 117 -0.45 -14.58 -14.90
C GLU A 117 -0.86 -16.01 -14.58
N ASN A 118 -1.47 -16.22 -13.42
CA ASN A 118 -1.93 -17.52 -12.98
C ASN A 118 -3.07 -17.39 -11.97
N GLU A 119 -4.29 -17.64 -12.42
CA GLU A 119 -5.50 -17.55 -11.59
C GLU A 119 -5.51 -18.56 -10.40
N ASN A 120 -4.64 -19.57 -10.42
CA ASN A 120 -4.54 -20.53 -9.32
C ASN A 120 -3.63 -20.04 -8.18
N ARG A 121 -2.81 -19.00 -8.39
CA ARG A 121 -1.96 -18.42 -7.35
C ARG A 121 -2.72 -17.39 -6.50
N PRO A 122 -2.25 -17.04 -5.29
CA PRO A 122 -2.83 -15.97 -4.49
C PRO A 122 -2.87 -14.64 -5.25
N ILE A 123 -1.75 -14.20 -5.84
CA ILE A 123 -1.71 -13.09 -6.79
C ILE A 123 -1.95 -13.65 -8.18
N GLN A 124 -3.07 -13.26 -8.78
CA GLN A 124 -3.52 -13.81 -10.08
C GLN A 124 -2.81 -13.14 -11.26
N TYR A 125 -2.62 -11.81 -11.19
CA TYR A 125 -1.96 -11.03 -12.22
C TYR A 125 -0.93 -10.10 -11.58
N GLY A 126 0.34 -10.25 -11.93
CA GLY A 126 1.43 -9.51 -11.29
C GLY A 126 2.46 -8.99 -12.26
N MET A 127 2.89 -7.76 -12.07
CA MET A 127 4.08 -7.16 -12.70
C MET A 127 5.03 -6.71 -11.59
N PHE A 128 6.22 -7.34 -11.52
CA PHE A 128 7.15 -7.14 -10.41
C PHE A 128 8.46 -6.52 -10.89
N TYR A 129 8.95 -5.53 -10.18
CA TYR A 129 10.26 -4.93 -10.39
C TYR A 129 11.20 -5.27 -9.22
N TRP A 130 12.52 -5.12 -9.42
CA TRP A 130 13.55 -5.46 -8.42
C TRP A 130 14.60 -4.38 -8.20
N GLU A 131 14.56 -3.29 -8.95
CA GLU A 131 15.46 -2.16 -8.77
C GLU A 131 14.77 -1.07 -7.97
N ASP A 132 15.37 -0.60 -6.86
CA ASP A 132 14.77 0.39 -5.96
C ASP A 132 14.46 1.71 -6.67
N HIS A 133 15.21 2.02 -7.73
CA HIS A 133 15.02 3.20 -8.57
C HIS A 133 14.10 2.98 -9.78
N TYR A 134 13.38 1.84 -9.87
CA TYR A 134 12.39 1.64 -10.93
C TYR A 134 11.40 2.80 -10.93
N PRO A 135 11.26 3.55 -12.06
CA PRO A 135 10.53 4.81 -12.02
C PRO A 135 9.04 4.63 -11.65
N ASP A 136 8.56 5.39 -10.68
CA ASP A 136 7.14 5.39 -10.29
C ASP A 136 6.22 5.64 -11.48
N SER A 137 6.60 6.48 -12.45
CA SER A 137 5.83 6.71 -13.66
C SER A 137 5.61 5.44 -14.49
N HIS A 138 6.59 4.53 -14.53
CA HIS A 138 6.46 3.24 -15.20
C HIS A 138 5.65 2.26 -14.34
N LEU A 139 5.87 2.24 -13.03
CA LEU A 139 5.10 1.43 -12.10
C LEU A 139 3.60 1.73 -12.18
N PHE A 140 3.21 3.00 -12.16
CA PHE A 140 1.80 3.39 -12.27
C PHE A 140 1.24 3.15 -13.68
N SER A 141 2.08 3.15 -14.72
CA SER A 141 1.71 2.68 -16.05
C SER A 141 1.46 1.17 -16.08
N ASP A 142 2.34 0.36 -15.46
CA ASP A 142 2.15 -1.08 -15.29
C ASP A 142 0.84 -1.37 -14.53
N ALA A 143 0.58 -0.65 -13.43
CA ALA A 143 -0.65 -0.77 -12.66
C ALA A 143 -1.90 -0.43 -13.49
N HIS A 144 -1.84 0.64 -14.28
CA HIS A 144 -2.95 1.02 -15.16
C HIS A 144 -3.16 0.01 -16.29
N TYR A 145 -2.10 -0.58 -16.82
CA TYR A 145 -2.17 -1.69 -17.78
C TYR A 145 -2.92 -2.88 -17.18
N LEU A 146 -2.51 -3.33 -15.97
CA LEU A 146 -3.17 -4.44 -15.27
C LEU A 146 -4.65 -4.14 -15.02
N LEU A 147 -4.96 -2.91 -14.59
CA LEU A 147 -6.35 -2.46 -14.40
C LEU A 147 -7.15 -2.55 -15.70
N SER A 148 -6.59 -2.07 -16.81
CA SER A 148 -7.27 -2.01 -18.10
C SER A 148 -7.45 -3.38 -18.75
N GLN A 149 -6.46 -4.29 -18.60
CA GLN A 149 -6.49 -5.60 -19.22
C GLN A 149 -7.29 -6.63 -18.44
N HIS A 150 -7.18 -6.61 -17.10
CA HIS A 150 -7.75 -7.67 -16.26
C HIS A 150 -8.96 -7.21 -15.44
N ASN A 151 -9.20 -5.88 -15.37
CA ASN A 151 -10.31 -5.30 -14.62
C ASN A 151 -10.44 -5.91 -13.20
N PRO A 152 -9.36 -5.91 -12.38
CA PRO A 152 -9.38 -6.56 -11.08
C PRO A 152 -10.33 -5.87 -10.10
N ASP A 153 -10.88 -6.61 -9.15
CA ASP A 153 -11.63 -6.06 -8.03
C ASP A 153 -10.68 -5.48 -6.98
N PHE A 154 -9.48 -6.05 -6.85
CA PHE A 154 -8.42 -5.57 -5.96
C PHE A 154 -7.12 -5.34 -6.73
N LEU A 155 -6.65 -4.09 -6.77
CA LEU A 155 -5.36 -3.69 -7.34
C LEU A 155 -4.43 -3.24 -6.20
N TYR A 156 -3.26 -3.85 -6.07
CA TYR A 156 -2.21 -3.41 -5.16
C TYR A 156 -1.05 -2.79 -5.95
N VAL A 157 -0.62 -1.61 -5.52
CA VAL A 157 0.49 -0.88 -6.15
C VAL A 157 1.51 -0.50 -5.08
N HIS A 158 2.78 -0.82 -5.31
CA HIS A 158 3.86 -0.54 -4.36
C HIS A 158 4.97 0.27 -5.04
N SER A 159 5.11 1.54 -4.64
CA SER A 159 6.13 2.50 -5.09
C SER A 159 7.31 2.52 -4.13
N MET A 160 8.56 2.53 -4.66
CA MET A 160 9.82 2.48 -3.89
C MET A 160 10.61 3.80 -3.94
N ASN A 161 10.32 4.71 -4.87
CA ASN A 161 11.24 5.82 -5.15
C ASN A 161 11.37 6.85 -4.03
N VAL A 162 10.38 6.95 -3.14
CA VAL A 162 10.47 7.85 -1.97
C VAL A 162 11.45 7.29 -0.96
N ASP A 163 11.38 5.98 -0.66
CA ASP A 163 12.32 5.28 0.21
C ASP A 163 13.75 5.32 -0.33
N ASP A 164 13.96 4.95 -1.60
CA ASP A 164 15.25 5.01 -2.29
C ASP A 164 15.88 6.42 -2.19
N SER A 165 15.07 7.46 -2.36
CA SER A 165 15.54 8.84 -2.21
C SER A 165 15.86 9.19 -0.76
N GLY A 166 15.10 8.68 0.20
CA GLY A 166 15.35 8.83 1.63
C GLY A 166 16.70 8.23 2.03
N HIS A 167 17.00 7.01 1.59
CA HIS A 167 18.28 6.36 1.84
C HIS A 167 19.46 7.08 1.21
N LYS A 168 19.30 7.63 0.01
CA LYS A 168 20.39 8.30 -0.72
C LYS A 168 20.67 9.73 -0.25
N PHE A 169 19.63 10.46 0.16
CA PHE A 169 19.72 11.89 0.38
C PHE A 169 19.18 12.36 1.75
N THR A 170 18.68 11.47 2.57
CA THR A 170 17.98 11.68 3.84
C THR A 170 16.58 12.29 3.71
N ALA A 171 15.76 12.11 4.75
CA ALA A 171 14.34 12.53 4.68
C ALA A 171 14.13 14.05 4.66
N ASP A 172 15.10 14.83 5.18
CA ASP A 172 15.01 16.29 5.20
C ASP A 172 15.62 16.97 3.97
N SER A 173 16.05 16.15 2.98
CA SER A 173 16.62 16.66 1.73
C SER A 173 15.57 17.22 0.77
N LYS A 174 16.02 18.05 -0.15
CA LYS A 174 15.21 18.52 -1.27
C LYS A 174 14.82 17.36 -2.21
N GLU A 175 15.70 16.41 -2.38
CA GLU A 175 15.55 15.25 -3.24
C GLU A 175 14.40 14.35 -2.77
N TYR A 176 14.32 14.07 -1.47
CA TYR A 176 13.22 13.31 -0.87
C TYR A 176 11.88 14.03 -1.05
N ARG A 177 11.81 15.34 -0.71
CA ARG A 177 10.59 16.13 -0.92
C ARG A 177 10.17 16.18 -2.39
N ASN A 178 11.13 16.29 -3.32
CA ASN A 178 10.82 16.27 -4.74
C ASN A 178 10.24 14.92 -5.20
N ARG A 179 10.67 13.79 -4.59
CA ARG A 179 10.08 12.47 -4.87
C ARG A 179 8.65 12.37 -4.35
N VAL A 180 8.39 12.88 -3.15
CA VAL A 180 7.02 12.95 -2.61
C VAL A 180 6.11 13.78 -3.52
N ILE A 181 6.57 14.95 -3.99
CA ILE A 181 5.83 15.77 -4.95
C ILE A 181 5.64 15.03 -6.28
N ALA A 182 6.67 14.33 -6.77
CA ALA A 182 6.60 13.62 -8.05
C ALA A 182 5.58 12.49 -8.04
N VAL A 183 5.51 11.70 -6.96
CA VAL A 183 4.50 10.63 -6.85
C VAL A 183 3.09 11.23 -6.72
N ASP A 184 2.91 12.34 -6.01
CA ASP A 184 1.63 13.04 -5.91
C ASP A 184 1.14 13.56 -7.28
N VAL A 185 2.06 14.08 -8.11
CA VAL A 185 1.77 14.46 -9.51
C VAL A 185 1.33 13.25 -10.34
N ILE A 186 1.98 12.09 -10.18
CA ILE A 186 1.55 10.86 -10.85
C ILE A 186 0.14 10.45 -10.39
N LEU A 187 -0.11 10.50 -9.08
CA LEU A 187 -1.43 10.21 -8.51
C LEU A 187 -2.50 11.14 -9.08
N SER A 188 -2.22 12.43 -9.28
CA SER A 188 -3.17 13.36 -9.90
C SER A 188 -3.57 12.98 -11.34
N THR A 189 -2.75 12.16 -12.00
CA THR A 189 -3.01 11.67 -13.37
C THR A 189 -3.81 10.36 -13.38
N VAL A 190 -3.51 9.44 -12.45
CA VAL A 190 -4.11 8.09 -12.48
C VAL A 190 -5.37 7.98 -11.61
N VAL A 191 -5.39 8.63 -10.45
CA VAL A 191 -6.50 8.52 -9.48
C VAL A 191 -7.85 8.93 -10.07
N PRO A 192 -8.00 10.05 -10.81
CA PRO A 192 -9.29 10.39 -11.41
C PRO A 192 -9.82 9.31 -12.35
N LYS A 193 -8.94 8.69 -13.15
CA LYS A 193 -9.30 7.61 -14.07
C LYS A 193 -9.72 6.34 -13.35
N TRP A 194 -9.07 6.03 -12.22
CA TRP A 194 -9.41 4.86 -11.42
C TRP A 194 -10.73 5.05 -10.66
N ILE A 195 -11.00 6.26 -10.17
CA ILE A 195 -12.31 6.62 -9.58
C ILE A 195 -13.42 6.49 -10.65
N GLU A 196 -13.20 7.00 -11.87
CA GLU A 196 -14.14 6.88 -12.99
C GLU A 196 -14.38 5.41 -13.36
N ALA A 197 -13.37 4.55 -13.23
CA ALA A 197 -13.48 3.10 -13.40
C ALA A 197 -14.14 2.37 -12.20
N GLY A 198 -14.60 3.11 -11.18
CA GLY A 198 -15.34 2.59 -10.02
C GLY A 198 -14.47 2.11 -8.85
N TYR A 199 -13.18 2.49 -8.82
CA TYR A 199 -12.29 2.12 -7.71
C TYR A 199 -12.40 3.10 -6.55
N GLN A 200 -12.54 2.54 -5.34
CA GLN A 200 -12.18 3.18 -4.09
C GLN A 200 -10.66 3.11 -3.91
N LEU A 201 -10.05 4.03 -3.15
CA LEU A 201 -8.60 4.01 -2.97
C LEU A 201 -8.22 4.08 -1.49
N ILE A 202 -7.21 3.29 -1.14
CA ILE A 202 -6.36 3.44 0.04
C ILE A 202 -4.98 3.87 -0.46
N ILE A 203 -4.44 4.96 0.07
CA ILE A 203 -3.09 5.43 -0.21
C ILE A 203 -2.39 5.61 1.12
N THR A 204 -1.29 4.87 1.34
CA THR A 204 -0.58 4.85 2.63
C THR A 204 0.91 4.58 2.41
N ALA A 205 1.65 4.43 3.51
CA ALA A 205 3.03 3.95 3.52
C ALA A 205 3.18 2.79 4.52
N ASP A 206 4.25 2.06 4.38
CA ASP A 206 4.65 1.02 5.32
C ASP A 206 5.36 1.60 6.54
N HIS A 207 6.38 2.44 6.34
CA HIS A 207 7.12 3.18 7.36
C HIS A 207 7.47 4.60 6.87
N GLY A 208 8.04 5.37 7.76
CA GLY A 208 8.63 6.67 7.43
C GLY A 208 10.15 6.57 7.20
N MET A 209 10.84 7.70 7.35
CA MET A 209 12.29 7.82 7.12
C MET A 209 12.87 8.83 8.10
N THR A 210 14.00 8.52 8.74
CA THR A 210 14.67 9.44 9.65
C THR A 210 15.48 10.50 8.91
N GLU A 211 15.89 11.53 9.62
CA GLU A 211 16.79 12.58 9.11
C GLU A 211 18.17 12.04 8.70
N ASP A 212 18.55 10.86 9.19
CA ASP A 212 19.79 10.17 8.82
C ASP A 212 19.63 9.26 7.59
N GLY A 213 18.45 9.21 6.99
CA GLY A 213 18.16 8.34 5.83
C GLY A 213 18.04 6.86 6.19
N MET A 214 17.62 6.56 7.40
CA MET A 214 17.41 5.20 7.92
C MET A 214 15.98 5.03 8.41
N HIS A 215 15.58 3.79 8.60
CA HIS A 215 14.32 3.40 9.25
C HIS A 215 14.49 2.06 9.98
N GLY A 216 13.48 1.58 10.68
CA GLY A 216 13.51 0.32 11.45
C GLY A 216 13.33 0.53 12.94
N GLY A 217 13.46 1.77 13.40
CA GLY A 217 13.37 2.17 14.79
C GLY A 217 11.96 2.49 15.26
N ASN A 218 11.88 3.15 16.43
CA ASN A 218 10.63 3.47 17.11
C ASN A 218 10.36 4.99 17.19
N SER A 219 11.10 5.81 16.44
CA SER A 219 10.86 7.25 16.41
C SER A 219 9.56 7.57 15.66
N LYS A 220 9.05 8.80 15.80
CA LYS A 220 7.92 9.26 14.99
C LYS A 220 8.26 9.25 13.50
N ALA A 221 9.49 9.62 13.17
CA ALA A 221 9.97 9.65 11.80
C ALA A 221 9.97 8.25 11.16
N ASP A 222 10.25 7.18 11.94
CA ASP A 222 10.17 5.80 11.47
C ASP A 222 8.72 5.33 11.27
N ARG A 223 7.79 5.75 12.15
CA ARG A 223 6.52 5.04 12.34
C ARG A 223 5.26 5.84 11.99
N GLU A 224 5.30 7.18 11.99
CA GLU A 224 4.13 7.97 11.62
C GLU A 224 4.04 8.09 10.09
N VAL A 225 3.01 7.46 9.51
CA VAL A 225 2.77 7.43 8.08
C VAL A 225 1.37 7.94 7.73
N PRO A 226 1.15 8.46 6.52
CA PRO A 226 -0.16 8.92 6.10
C PRO A 226 -1.08 7.76 5.73
N LEU A 227 -2.39 8.00 5.87
CA LEU A 227 -3.41 7.22 5.21
C LEU A 227 -4.42 8.18 4.60
N PHE A 228 -4.64 8.07 3.29
CA PHE A 228 -5.74 8.71 2.59
C PHE A 228 -6.71 7.64 2.12
N VAL A 229 -8.01 7.89 2.33
CA VAL A 229 -9.09 7.00 1.87
C VAL A 229 -10.02 7.80 0.97
N ILE A 230 -10.23 7.32 -0.24
CA ILE A 230 -11.16 7.86 -1.22
C ILE A 230 -12.25 6.81 -1.44
N SER A 231 -13.42 7.04 -0.88
CA SER A 231 -14.55 6.09 -0.94
C SER A 231 -15.85 6.82 -0.65
N ASP A 232 -16.90 6.44 -1.31
CA ASP A 232 -18.28 6.86 -1.01
C ASP A 232 -18.86 6.18 0.26
N LYS A 233 -18.17 5.14 0.75
CA LYS A 233 -18.53 4.45 2.00
C LYS A 233 -17.99 5.15 3.25
N THR A 234 -17.06 6.11 3.11
CA THR A 234 -16.41 6.77 4.24
C THR A 234 -16.75 8.26 4.29
N GLU A 235 -16.97 8.79 5.51
CA GLU A 235 -17.12 10.24 5.69
C GLU A 235 -15.79 10.93 5.45
N PRO A 236 -15.71 11.92 4.53
CA PRO A 236 -14.47 12.63 4.23
C PRO A 236 -14.12 13.58 5.38
N LEU A 237 -13.15 13.19 6.19
CA LEU A 237 -12.71 13.90 7.39
C LEU A 237 -11.19 13.90 7.54
N VAL A 238 -10.66 14.90 8.23
CA VAL A 238 -9.31 14.86 8.80
C VAL A 238 -9.42 14.30 10.22
N HIS A 239 -8.79 13.16 10.45
CA HIS A 239 -8.80 12.51 11.75
C HIS A 239 -7.49 12.79 12.49
N GLU A 240 -7.59 13.38 13.67
CA GLU A 240 -6.44 13.67 14.54
C GLU A 240 -5.97 12.43 15.32
N GLN A 241 -6.85 11.45 15.50
CA GLN A 241 -6.50 10.22 16.20
C GLN A 241 -5.56 9.36 15.37
N GLU A 242 -4.48 8.90 15.99
CA GLU A 242 -3.55 7.92 15.43
C GLU A 242 -4.20 6.53 15.42
N ILE A 243 -4.09 5.84 14.29
CA ILE A 243 -4.60 4.47 14.12
C ILE A 243 -3.46 3.46 13.93
N SER A 244 -3.67 2.23 14.39
CA SER A 244 -2.70 1.15 14.19
C SER A 244 -2.68 0.72 12.73
N GLN A 245 -1.50 0.43 12.20
CA GLN A 245 -1.30 -0.14 10.86
C GLN A 245 -2.01 -1.49 10.68
N LEU A 246 -2.22 -2.24 11.76
CA LEU A 246 -2.98 -3.50 11.77
C LEU A 246 -4.45 -3.33 11.34
N GLN A 247 -4.97 -2.11 11.34
CA GLN A 247 -6.35 -1.79 10.93
C GLN A 247 -6.51 -1.66 9.40
N LEU A 248 -5.41 -1.61 8.62
CA LEU A 248 -5.50 -1.32 7.19
C LEU A 248 -5.97 -2.53 6.37
N ALA A 249 -5.54 -3.74 6.71
CA ALA A 249 -6.06 -4.96 6.06
C ALA A 249 -7.57 -5.17 6.33
N PRO A 250 -8.08 -5.10 7.57
CA PRO A 250 -9.53 -5.16 7.80
C PRO A 250 -10.30 -4.00 7.17
N LEU A 251 -9.71 -2.79 7.06
CA LEU A 251 -10.31 -1.70 6.29
C LEU A 251 -10.47 -2.08 4.80
N ALA A 252 -9.41 -2.63 4.19
CA ALA A 252 -9.46 -3.07 2.80
C ALA A 252 -10.54 -4.15 2.59
N CYS A 253 -10.65 -5.12 3.51
CA CYS A 253 -11.72 -6.12 3.49
C CYS A 253 -13.11 -5.47 3.54
N LYS A 254 -13.30 -4.47 4.41
CA LYS A 254 -14.58 -3.74 4.54
C LYS A 254 -14.94 -2.98 3.27
N LEU A 255 -13.96 -2.32 2.63
CA LEU A 255 -14.18 -1.60 1.38
C LEU A 255 -14.49 -2.55 0.21
N LEU A 256 -13.92 -3.75 0.21
CA LEU A 256 -14.20 -4.81 -0.78
C LEU A 256 -15.47 -5.61 -0.51
N ASP A 257 -16.17 -5.37 0.60
CA ASP A 257 -17.34 -6.12 1.06
C ASP A 257 -17.05 -7.63 1.25
N ILE A 258 -15.85 -7.96 1.73
CA ILE A 258 -15.46 -9.35 2.07
C ILE A 258 -15.16 -9.49 3.57
N PRO A 259 -15.38 -10.68 4.15
CA PRO A 259 -14.99 -10.95 5.54
C PRO A 259 -13.46 -10.86 5.72
N PRO A 260 -12.98 -10.27 6.83
CA PRO A 260 -11.56 -10.32 7.18
C PRO A 260 -11.13 -11.73 7.58
N SER A 261 -9.81 -12.00 7.51
CA SER A 261 -9.23 -13.22 8.09
C SER A 261 -9.45 -13.25 9.61
N PRO A 262 -9.66 -14.42 10.22
CA PRO A 262 -9.75 -14.57 11.68
C PRO A 262 -8.50 -14.10 12.43
N ALA A 263 -7.35 -13.98 11.76
CA ALA A 263 -6.12 -13.45 12.34
C ALA A 263 -6.06 -11.92 12.36
N MET A 264 -6.92 -11.24 11.61
CA MET A 264 -7.02 -9.78 11.61
C MET A 264 -7.75 -9.29 12.85
N GLN A 265 -7.34 -8.13 13.32
CA GLN A 265 -8.09 -7.44 14.39
C GLN A 265 -9.43 -6.96 13.88
N GLU A 266 -10.42 -6.86 14.78
CA GLU A 266 -11.68 -6.19 14.49
C GLU A 266 -11.41 -4.71 14.14
N LEU A 267 -12.12 -4.18 13.15
CA LEU A 267 -12.02 -2.78 12.75
C LEU A 267 -12.58 -1.88 13.86
N GLN A 268 -11.68 -1.14 14.51
CA GLN A 268 -12.01 -0.40 15.75
C GLN A 268 -12.49 1.03 15.52
N TRP A 269 -12.41 1.54 14.30
CA TRP A 269 -12.77 2.92 13.97
C TRP A 269 -13.96 2.97 13.04
N ASN A 270 -14.91 3.83 13.41
CA ASN A 270 -16.14 4.00 12.67
C ASN A 270 -16.02 5.25 11.78
N VAL A 271 -15.52 5.07 10.57
CA VAL A 271 -15.41 6.14 9.54
C VAL A 271 -16.40 5.93 8.41
N PHE A 272 -17.25 4.92 8.53
CA PHE A 272 -18.21 4.59 7.48
C PHE A 272 -19.48 5.42 7.62
N CYS A 273 -19.99 5.90 6.48
CA CYS A 273 -21.31 6.52 6.41
C CYS A 273 -22.37 5.54 6.94
N LYS A 274 -23.31 6.07 7.74
CA LYS A 274 -24.43 5.29 8.28
C LYS A 274 -25.46 4.99 7.21
#